data_618a4bddb534fc21ba2456c024ae21ed
#
_entry.id   618a4bddb534fc21ba2456c024ae21ed
#
_cell.length_a   1.000
_cell.length_b   1.000
_cell.length_c   1.000
_cell.angle_alpha   90.00
_cell.angle_beta   90.00
_cell.angle_gamma   90.00
#
_symmetry.space_group_name_H-M   'P 1'
#
loop_
_entity.id
_entity.type
_entity.pdbx_description
1 polymer ?
#
loop_
_entity_poly.entity_id
_entity_poly.type
_entity_poly.pdbx_seq_one_letter_code
_entity_poly.pdbx_strand_id
1 'polypeptide(L)'
;MSRGAILFAFNNPKYDYYAMAEYTAKRINHFLDLPVTLVTDESSLPLKTRYKFDKIVKVEPDTKNKRDGVAWINKGRYQAYDLSPYDETLLLDADYMVNSDKVLKTFDITEDFCCHDTTHFLMHPDASQEFLSTYSYNTLWATVVAFRKTKRAKQIFDCLKMVQNNYNYYGDLHNFIGGVYRNDYALTLALRIVNGHTLLPGDIIPWNLIHVGKNTQVYANTKKPFNTEYTVMFDHWNRGKIRKEYITIKDCDFHVMNKDIFVELING
;
A
#
# COMPACT_ATOMS: atom_id res chain seq x y z
N MET A 1 19.17 6.86 -14.48
CA MET A 1 18.41 7.04 -13.25
C MET A 1 18.25 5.68 -12.59
N SER A 2 18.49 5.57 -11.30
CA SER A 2 18.31 4.34 -10.56
C SER A 2 16.83 4.14 -10.22
N ARG A 3 16.32 2.90 -10.41
CA ARG A 3 14.94 2.49 -10.06
C ARG A 3 14.98 1.48 -8.93
N GLY A 4 13.96 1.50 -8.06
CA GLY A 4 13.83 0.50 -7.02
C GLY A 4 12.53 0.62 -6.24
N ALA A 5 12.29 -0.33 -5.36
CA ALA A 5 11.12 -0.34 -4.49
C ALA A 5 11.51 -0.09 -3.03
N ILE A 6 10.61 0.50 -2.27
CA ILE A 6 10.74 0.69 -0.82
C ILE A 6 9.50 0.14 -0.12
N LEU A 7 9.73 -0.68 0.90
CA LEU A 7 8.70 -1.28 1.74
C LEU A 7 8.88 -0.80 3.18
N PHE A 8 7.78 -0.52 3.86
CA PHE A 8 7.75 -0.24 5.29
C PHE A 8 7.09 -1.43 6.01
N ALA A 9 7.83 -2.09 6.90
CA ALA A 9 7.34 -3.25 7.62
C ALA A 9 7.80 -3.23 9.08
N PHE A 10 6.83 -3.21 9.98
CA PHE A 10 7.04 -3.19 11.42
C PHE A 10 6.17 -4.26 12.07
N ASN A 11 6.80 -5.21 12.75
CA ASN A 11 6.10 -6.29 13.40
C ASN A 11 5.24 -5.78 14.58
N ASN A 12 4.14 -6.43 14.79
CA ASN A 12 3.31 -6.22 15.97
C ASN A 12 2.95 -7.57 16.60
N PRO A 13 2.34 -7.62 17.79
CA PRO A 13 2.02 -8.88 18.46
C PRO A 13 1.13 -9.84 17.66
N LYS A 14 0.40 -9.33 16.66
CA LYS A 14 -0.52 -10.13 15.85
C LYS A 14 0.09 -10.60 14.53
N TYR A 15 0.91 -9.74 13.87
CA TYR A 15 1.39 -10.00 12.51
C TYR A 15 2.89 -9.78 12.37
N ASP A 16 3.52 -10.68 11.65
CA ASP A 16 4.90 -10.57 11.17
C ASP A 16 4.94 -9.85 9.81
N TYR A 17 4.96 -8.51 9.86
CA TYR A 17 5.07 -7.67 8.66
C TYR A 17 6.42 -7.80 7.96
N TYR A 18 7.48 -8.18 8.69
CA TYR A 18 8.76 -8.46 8.08
C TYR A 18 8.67 -9.65 7.12
N ALA A 19 8.02 -10.75 7.53
CA ALA A 19 7.80 -11.90 6.66
C ALA A 19 6.94 -11.55 5.44
N MET A 20 5.92 -10.69 5.61
CA MET A 20 5.13 -10.18 4.49
C MET A 20 6.01 -9.38 3.51
N ALA A 21 6.82 -8.45 4.01
CA ALA A 21 7.73 -7.66 3.18
C ALA A 21 8.79 -8.54 2.48
N GLU A 22 9.31 -9.56 3.14
CA GLU A 22 10.22 -10.54 2.55
C GLU A 22 9.58 -11.26 1.35
N TYR A 23 8.34 -11.70 1.51
CA TYR A 23 7.57 -12.34 0.44
C TYR A 23 7.31 -11.38 -0.72
N THR A 24 6.84 -10.17 -0.43
CA THR A 24 6.59 -9.13 -1.43
C THR A 24 7.87 -8.72 -2.15
N ALA A 25 9.00 -8.60 -1.45
CA ALA A 25 10.31 -8.29 -2.04
C ALA A 25 10.78 -9.34 -3.04
N LYS A 26 10.59 -10.65 -2.71
CA LYS A 26 10.88 -11.75 -3.65
C LYS A 26 10.07 -11.61 -4.95
N ARG A 27 8.80 -11.21 -4.85
CA ARG A 27 7.93 -11.00 -6.01
C ARG A 27 8.33 -9.75 -6.80
N ILE A 28 8.69 -8.66 -6.13
CA ILE A 28 9.23 -7.45 -6.77
C ILE A 28 10.48 -7.79 -7.58
N ASN A 29 11.45 -8.50 -7.01
CA ASN A 29 12.64 -8.91 -7.76
C ASN A 29 12.27 -9.80 -8.95
N HIS A 30 11.34 -10.75 -8.78
CA HIS A 30 10.99 -11.70 -9.83
C HIS A 30 10.23 -11.06 -11.00
N PHE A 31 9.23 -10.21 -10.71
CA PHE A 31 8.34 -9.65 -11.74
C PHE A 31 8.80 -8.29 -12.26
N LEU A 32 9.50 -7.51 -11.44
CA LEU A 32 9.86 -6.13 -11.77
C LEU A 32 11.37 -5.94 -12.00
N ASP A 33 12.20 -6.92 -11.62
CA ASP A 33 13.67 -6.83 -11.64
C ASP A 33 14.19 -5.56 -10.93
N LEU A 34 13.56 -5.20 -9.80
CA LEU A 34 13.92 -4.01 -9.02
C LEU A 34 14.60 -4.38 -7.70
N PRO A 35 15.64 -3.63 -7.29
CA PRO A 35 16.20 -3.71 -5.96
C PRO A 35 15.18 -3.21 -4.92
N VAL A 36 15.20 -3.81 -3.71
CA VAL A 36 14.25 -3.51 -2.66
C VAL A 36 14.93 -3.00 -1.39
N THR A 37 14.53 -1.81 -0.97
CA THR A 37 14.89 -1.25 0.34
C THR A 37 13.80 -1.53 1.34
N LEU A 38 14.14 -2.13 2.48
CA LEU A 38 13.25 -2.31 3.62
C LEU A 38 13.48 -1.19 4.65
N VAL A 39 12.41 -0.54 5.09
CA VAL A 39 12.39 0.34 6.26
C VAL A 39 11.70 -0.39 7.41
N THR A 40 12.40 -0.57 8.51
CA THR A 40 11.90 -1.35 9.66
C THR A 40 12.54 -0.85 10.95
N ASP A 41 12.16 -1.42 12.09
CA ASP A 41 12.80 -1.21 13.37
C ASP A 41 13.66 -2.42 13.78
N GLU A 42 14.49 -2.25 14.79
CA GLU A 42 15.37 -3.32 15.26
C GLU A 42 14.59 -4.54 15.75
N SER A 43 13.45 -4.32 16.43
CA SER A 43 12.66 -5.39 17.02
C SER A 43 11.93 -6.27 15.99
N SER A 44 11.75 -5.77 14.78
CA SER A 44 11.12 -6.49 13.67
C SER A 44 12.09 -7.37 12.88
N LEU A 45 13.42 -7.18 13.07
CA LEU A 45 14.41 -7.96 12.36
C LEU A 45 14.54 -9.37 12.93
N PRO A 46 14.44 -10.43 12.12
CA PRO A 46 14.67 -11.80 12.57
C PRO A 46 16.15 -12.07 12.82
N LEU A 47 16.44 -13.03 13.68
CA LEU A 47 17.83 -13.49 13.94
C LEU A 47 18.51 -14.04 12.68
N LYS A 48 17.72 -14.61 11.75
CA LYS A 48 18.20 -15.11 10.45
C LYS A 48 17.26 -14.66 9.35
N THR A 49 17.76 -13.86 8.45
CA THR A 49 17.04 -13.43 7.24
C THR A 49 17.02 -14.55 6.20
N ARG A 50 15.87 -14.80 5.58
CA ARG A 50 15.72 -15.75 4.45
C ARG A 50 15.84 -15.06 3.09
N TYR A 51 15.77 -13.74 3.09
CA TYR A 51 15.88 -12.90 1.91
C TYR A 51 16.87 -11.76 2.18
N LYS A 52 17.71 -11.44 1.20
CA LYS A 52 18.66 -10.35 1.29
C LYS A 52 18.07 -9.12 0.60
N PHE A 53 17.53 -8.18 1.39
CA PHE A 53 17.19 -6.86 0.88
C PHE A 53 18.45 -6.13 0.39
N ASP A 54 18.31 -5.32 -0.67
CA ASP A 54 19.42 -4.52 -1.19
C ASP A 54 19.88 -3.50 -0.15
N LYS A 55 18.93 -2.94 0.62
CA LYS A 55 19.20 -2.05 1.74
C LYS A 55 18.17 -2.28 2.84
N ILE A 56 18.62 -2.23 4.09
CA ILE A 56 17.75 -2.15 5.28
C ILE A 56 18.03 -0.82 5.97
N VAL A 57 16.98 -0.04 6.16
CA VAL A 57 17.01 1.25 6.89
C VAL A 57 16.27 1.04 8.20
N LYS A 58 16.99 1.17 9.31
CA LYS A 58 16.43 1.09 10.66
C LYS A 58 15.93 2.45 11.09
N VAL A 59 14.71 2.51 11.58
CA VAL A 59 14.08 3.72 12.12
C VAL A 59 13.47 3.43 13.48
N GLU A 60 13.40 4.46 14.33
CA GLU A 60 12.70 4.34 15.60
C GLU A 60 11.19 4.26 15.41
N PRO A 61 10.51 3.25 15.98
CA PRO A 61 9.08 3.09 15.83
C PRO A 61 8.31 4.15 16.61
N ASP A 62 7.32 4.78 15.97
CA ASP A 62 6.33 5.61 16.67
C ASP A 62 5.24 4.72 17.30
N THR A 63 5.40 4.37 18.58
CA THR A 63 4.49 3.50 19.32
C THR A 63 3.23 4.20 19.86
N LYS A 64 3.11 5.53 19.69
CA LYS A 64 1.98 6.31 20.21
C LYS A 64 0.70 6.09 19.40
N ASN A 65 0.84 5.70 18.15
CA ASN A 65 -0.30 5.44 17.28
C ASN A 65 -0.81 4.00 17.46
N LYS A 66 -2.11 3.82 17.70
CA LYS A 66 -2.74 2.51 17.86
C LYS A 66 -3.88 2.34 16.88
N ARG A 67 -4.03 1.15 16.34
CA ARG A 67 -5.15 0.74 15.52
C ARG A 67 -5.65 -0.61 16.03
N ASP A 68 -6.94 -0.73 16.30
CA ASP A 68 -7.56 -1.94 16.87
C ASP A 68 -6.85 -2.43 18.16
N GLY A 69 -6.41 -1.48 19.01
CA GLY A 69 -5.72 -1.76 20.27
C GLY A 69 -4.24 -2.13 20.15
N VAL A 70 -3.71 -2.25 18.92
CA VAL A 70 -2.32 -2.63 18.64
C VAL A 70 -1.53 -1.41 18.14
N ALA A 71 -0.25 -1.30 18.51
CA ALA A 71 0.63 -0.26 17.98
C ALA A 71 0.67 -0.32 16.45
N TRP A 72 0.36 0.80 15.80
CA TRP A 72 0.43 0.93 14.35
C TRP A 72 1.59 1.82 13.95
N ILE A 73 2.69 1.20 13.58
CA ILE A 73 3.98 1.84 13.45
C ILE A 73 4.20 2.44 12.04
N ASN A 74 3.39 2.04 11.05
CA ASN A 74 3.52 2.48 9.64
C ASN A 74 3.19 3.97 9.40
N LYS A 75 3.17 4.78 10.45
CA LYS A 75 2.97 6.22 10.40
C LYS A 75 4.13 6.97 9.73
N GLY A 76 5.33 6.38 9.74
CA GLY A 76 6.55 6.99 9.21
C GLY A 76 6.69 7.03 7.69
N ARG A 77 5.67 6.63 6.91
CA ARG A 77 5.76 6.56 5.43
C ARG A 77 6.07 7.89 4.74
N TYR A 78 5.82 9.02 5.37
CA TYR A 78 6.23 10.33 4.85
C TYR A 78 7.76 10.44 4.66
N GLN A 79 8.54 9.61 5.33
CA GLN A 79 9.99 9.56 5.20
C GLN A 79 10.47 8.84 3.92
N ALA A 80 9.56 8.25 3.14
CA ALA A 80 9.92 7.44 1.98
C ALA A 80 10.80 8.20 0.97
N TYR A 81 10.54 9.49 0.78
CA TYR A 81 11.36 10.32 -0.10
C TYR A 81 12.82 10.39 0.36
N ASP A 82 13.06 10.66 1.65
CA ASP A 82 14.41 10.84 2.19
C ASP A 82 15.14 9.49 2.37
N LEU A 83 14.40 8.42 2.70
CA LEU A 83 14.97 7.09 2.98
C LEU A 83 15.22 6.26 1.72
N SER A 84 14.49 6.53 0.63
CA SER A 84 14.72 5.82 -0.64
C SER A 84 16.09 6.18 -1.21
N PRO A 85 16.92 5.19 -1.59
CA PRO A 85 18.19 5.45 -2.26
C PRO A 85 18.07 5.64 -3.79
N TYR A 86 16.86 5.55 -4.35
CA TYR A 86 16.63 5.52 -5.80
C TYR A 86 16.16 6.88 -6.32
N ASP A 87 16.48 7.16 -7.60
CA ASP A 87 15.98 8.37 -8.30
C ASP A 87 14.47 8.24 -8.61
N GLU A 88 14.03 7.02 -8.97
CA GLU A 88 12.65 6.65 -9.22
C GLU A 88 12.27 5.51 -8.28
N THR A 89 11.21 5.69 -7.50
CA THR A 89 10.85 4.78 -6.41
C THR A 89 9.40 4.32 -6.49
N LEU A 90 9.19 3.00 -6.34
CA LEU A 90 7.91 2.42 -5.99
C LEU A 90 7.82 2.24 -4.48
N LEU A 91 6.92 2.97 -3.82
CA LEU A 91 6.56 2.74 -2.43
C LEU A 91 5.32 1.86 -2.40
N LEU A 92 5.46 0.63 -1.89
CA LEU A 92 4.40 -0.38 -1.86
C LEU A 92 4.07 -0.78 -0.42
N ASP A 93 2.83 -1.22 -0.20
CA ASP A 93 2.47 -1.90 1.05
C ASP A 93 3.11 -3.30 1.08
N ALA A 94 3.51 -3.75 2.28
CA ALA A 94 4.13 -5.06 2.47
C ALA A 94 3.20 -6.24 2.14
N ASP A 95 1.91 -6.00 2.03
CA ASP A 95 0.86 -6.94 1.67
C ASP A 95 0.25 -6.68 0.29
N TYR A 96 1.01 -6.00 -0.57
CA TYR A 96 0.69 -5.85 -1.98
C TYR A 96 1.28 -7.01 -2.78
N MET A 97 0.40 -7.77 -3.43
CA MET A 97 0.75 -8.94 -4.23
C MET A 97 1.14 -8.51 -5.65
N VAL A 98 2.43 -8.51 -5.94
CA VAL A 98 2.96 -8.25 -7.28
C VAL A 98 2.92 -9.54 -8.10
N ASN A 99 2.16 -9.58 -9.18
CA ASN A 99 1.97 -10.74 -10.05
C ASN A 99 2.27 -10.44 -11.52
N SER A 100 2.62 -9.19 -11.84
CA SER A 100 2.90 -8.72 -13.19
C SER A 100 3.90 -7.58 -13.16
N ASP A 101 4.34 -7.15 -14.34
CA ASP A 101 5.18 -5.97 -14.53
C ASP A 101 4.38 -4.66 -14.68
N LYS A 102 3.05 -4.73 -14.58
CA LYS A 102 2.15 -3.60 -14.85
C LYS A 102 2.49 -2.35 -14.07
N VAL A 103 2.88 -2.52 -12.80
CA VAL A 103 3.19 -1.40 -11.92
C VAL A 103 4.42 -0.59 -12.38
N LEU A 104 5.31 -1.17 -13.21
CA LEU A 104 6.45 -0.43 -13.81
C LEU A 104 5.99 0.72 -14.71
N LYS A 105 4.80 0.61 -15.32
CA LYS A 105 4.23 1.66 -16.16
C LYS A 105 3.99 2.98 -15.41
N THR A 106 3.95 2.95 -14.08
CA THR A 106 3.87 4.17 -13.26
C THR A 106 5.06 5.10 -13.49
N PHE A 107 6.24 4.55 -13.77
CA PHE A 107 7.43 5.35 -14.07
C PHE A 107 7.35 6.07 -15.42
N ASP A 108 6.49 5.61 -16.33
CA ASP A 108 6.33 6.22 -17.66
C ASP A 108 5.28 7.33 -17.65
N ILE A 109 4.33 7.28 -16.69
CA ILE A 109 3.19 8.22 -16.65
C ILE A 109 3.41 9.40 -15.69
N THR A 110 4.28 9.26 -14.69
CA THR A 110 4.50 10.33 -13.71
C THR A 110 5.80 11.07 -13.97
N GLU A 111 5.75 12.40 -13.83
CA GLU A 111 6.95 13.22 -13.80
C GLU A 111 7.53 13.35 -12.38
N ASP A 112 6.68 13.37 -11.39
CA ASP A 112 7.05 13.62 -9.99
C ASP A 112 6.50 12.58 -9.02
N PHE A 113 5.18 12.33 -9.08
CA PHE A 113 4.44 11.56 -8.10
C PHE A 113 3.14 11.03 -8.69
N CYS A 114 2.77 9.77 -8.43
CA CYS A 114 1.43 9.27 -8.72
C CYS A 114 0.97 8.19 -7.74
N CYS A 115 -0.35 8.07 -7.60
CA CYS A 115 -1.03 7.05 -6.80
C CYS A 115 -2.41 6.72 -7.38
N HIS A 116 -3.12 5.75 -6.81
CA HIS A 116 -4.47 5.43 -7.27
C HIS A 116 -5.52 6.34 -6.59
N ASP A 117 -6.56 6.69 -7.34
CA ASP A 117 -7.79 7.35 -6.85
C ASP A 117 -9.02 6.45 -6.94
N THR A 118 -8.91 5.33 -7.64
CA THR A 118 -10.00 4.40 -7.89
C THR A 118 -9.60 2.99 -7.47
N THR A 119 -10.51 2.30 -6.79
CA THR A 119 -10.33 0.93 -6.35
C THR A 119 -11.37 0.02 -6.96
N HIS A 120 -11.01 -1.24 -7.09
CA HIS A 120 -11.93 -2.32 -7.45
C HIS A 120 -11.85 -3.42 -6.39
N PHE A 121 -12.86 -3.48 -5.55
CA PHE A 121 -13.04 -4.64 -4.68
C PHE A 121 -13.58 -5.79 -5.50
N LEU A 122 -12.90 -6.92 -5.51
CA LEU A 122 -13.26 -8.08 -6.35
C LEU A 122 -14.67 -8.65 -6.04
N MET A 123 -15.21 -8.33 -4.86
CA MET A 123 -16.57 -8.68 -4.45
C MET A 123 -17.65 -7.71 -4.95
N HIS A 124 -17.28 -6.62 -5.61
CA HIS A 124 -18.21 -5.66 -6.20
C HIS A 124 -18.04 -5.62 -7.72
N PRO A 125 -19.14 -5.51 -8.48
CA PRO A 125 -19.08 -5.52 -9.94
C PRO A 125 -18.34 -4.31 -10.52
N ASP A 126 -18.40 -3.18 -9.81
CA ASP A 126 -17.90 -1.91 -10.31
C ASP A 126 -16.70 -1.40 -9.49
N ALA A 127 -15.79 -0.72 -10.17
CA ALA A 127 -14.78 0.08 -9.51
C ALA A 127 -15.44 1.25 -8.76
N SER A 128 -14.88 1.64 -7.63
CA SER A 128 -15.42 2.70 -6.78
C SER A 128 -14.37 3.74 -6.43
N GLN A 129 -14.85 4.97 -6.21
CA GLN A 129 -14.10 6.02 -5.55
C GLN A 129 -14.65 6.19 -4.14
N GLU A 130 -13.77 6.13 -3.15
CA GLU A 130 -14.11 6.49 -1.78
C GLU A 130 -13.83 7.98 -1.56
N PHE A 131 -14.55 8.59 -0.62
CA PHE A 131 -14.38 10.00 -0.25
C PHE A 131 -13.93 10.09 1.20
N LEU A 132 -13.17 11.14 1.54
CA LEU A 132 -12.79 11.41 2.94
C LEU A 132 -14.05 11.62 3.81
N SER A 133 -15.04 12.32 3.27
CA SER A 133 -16.38 12.46 3.80
C SER A 133 -17.34 12.86 2.68
N THR A 134 -18.65 12.97 2.98
CA THR A 134 -19.71 13.22 2.01
C THR A 134 -19.48 14.46 1.11
N TYR A 135 -18.77 15.47 1.61
CA TYR A 135 -18.54 16.74 0.91
C TYR A 135 -17.03 17.08 0.80
N SER A 136 -16.18 16.06 0.81
CA SER A 136 -14.74 16.26 0.75
C SER A 136 -14.13 15.62 -0.52
N TYR A 137 -12.82 15.45 -0.54
CA TYR A 137 -12.08 14.91 -1.68
C TYR A 137 -12.26 13.39 -1.81
N ASN A 138 -12.15 12.89 -3.05
CA ASN A 138 -11.93 11.46 -3.26
C ASN A 138 -10.64 11.04 -2.56
N THR A 139 -10.69 9.90 -1.90
CA THR A 139 -9.54 9.29 -1.24
C THR A 139 -8.52 8.83 -2.27
N LEU A 140 -7.26 9.21 -2.04
CA LEU A 140 -6.11 8.66 -2.75
C LEU A 140 -5.51 7.52 -1.94
N TRP A 141 -5.09 6.47 -2.63
CA TRP A 141 -4.62 5.25 -1.97
C TRP A 141 -3.10 5.23 -1.86
N ALA A 142 -2.61 5.07 -0.64
CA ALA A 142 -1.18 5.01 -0.33
C ALA A 142 -0.55 3.62 -0.54
N THR A 143 -1.34 2.64 -0.97
CA THR A 143 -0.89 1.24 -1.18
C THR A 143 0.18 1.12 -2.24
N VAL A 144 0.02 1.85 -3.34
CA VAL A 144 0.99 1.96 -4.44
C VAL A 144 1.22 3.43 -4.73
N VAL A 145 2.44 3.87 -4.53
CA VAL A 145 2.89 5.22 -4.84
C VAL A 145 4.16 5.14 -5.67
N ALA A 146 4.19 5.81 -6.82
CA ALA A 146 5.43 6.01 -7.55
C ALA A 146 5.87 7.46 -7.45
N PHE A 147 7.17 7.69 -7.24
CA PHE A 147 7.71 9.05 -7.19
C PHE A 147 9.14 9.12 -7.70
N ARG A 148 9.52 10.33 -8.13
CA ARG A 148 10.88 10.70 -8.52
C ARG A 148 11.49 11.65 -7.49
N LYS A 149 12.83 11.73 -7.45
CA LYS A 149 13.57 12.67 -6.59
C LYS A 149 13.51 14.11 -7.14
N THR A 150 12.30 14.68 -7.20
CA THR A 150 12.05 16.06 -7.65
C THR A 150 11.68 16.96 -6.50
N LYS A 151 11.76 18.28 -6.72
CA LYS A 151 11.34 19.27 -5.73
C LYS A 151 9.87 19.15 -5.36
N ARG A 152 8.99 18.87 -6.35
CA ARG A 152 7.55 18.72 -6.11
C ARG A 152 7.25 17.46 -5.29
N ALA A 153 7.87 16.32 -5.62
CA ALA A 153 7.72 15.11 -4.81
C ALA A 153 8.17 15.34 -3.36
N LYS A 154 9.30 16.04 -3.14
CA LYS A 154 9.74 16.42 -1.79
C LYS A 154 8.68 17.25 -1.07
N GLN A 155 8.08 18.24 -1.72
CA GLN A 155 7.03 19.07 -1.13
C GLN A 155 5.80 18.24 -0.75
N ILE A 156 5.42 17.22 -1.55
CA ILE A 156 4.31 16.32 -1.21
C ILE A 156 4.61 15.54 0.07
N PHE A 157 5.80 14.96 0.21
CA PHE A 157 6.18 14.22 1.42
C PHE A 157 6.35 15.12 2.65
N ASP A 158 6.84 16.34 2.49
CA ASP A 158 6.90 17.33 3.59
C ASP A 158 5.49 17.76 4.02
N CYS A 159 4.58 17.96 3.06
CA CYS A 159 3.19 18.25 3.34
C CYS A 159 2.48 17.06 3.99
N LEU A 160 2.78 15.81 3.59
CA LEU A 160 2.29 14.60 4.23
C LEU A 160 2.68 14.55 5.72
N LYS A 161 3.93 14.89 6.05
CA LYS A 161 4.40 15.03 7.44
C LYS A 161 3.62 16.12 8.18
N MET A 162 3.42 17.26 7.55
CA MET A 162 2.65 18.38 8.14
C MET A 162 1.20 17.97 8.43
N VAL A 163 0.51 17.34 7.47
CA VAL A 163 -0.86 16.83 7.65
C VAL A 163 -0.91 15.80 8.78
N GLN A 164 0.03 14.87 8.82
CA GLN A 164 0.13 13.88 9.88
C GLN A 164 0.26 14.52 11.27
N ASN A 165 1.12 15.52 11.42
CA ASN A 165 1.33 16.21 12.70
C ASN A 165 0.10 17.01 13.17
N ASN A 166 -0.78 17.39 12.23
CA ASN A 166 -1.99 18.16 12.47
C ASN A 166 -3.25 17.35 12.11
N TYR A 167 -3.23 16.03 12.23
CA TYR A 167 -4.24 15.15 11.65
C TYR A 167 -5.66 15.40 12.18
N ASN A 168 -5.81 15.69 13.47
CA ASN A 168 -7.11 16.00 14.05
C ASN A 168 -7.69 17.30 13.50
N TYR A 169 -6.88 18.35 13.33
CA TYR A 169 -7.32 19.61 12.69
C TYR A 169 -7.86 19.35 11.28
N TYR A 170 -7.17 18.56 10.49
CA TYR A 170 -7.65 18.21 9.14
C TYR A 170 -8.88 17.30 9.17
N GLY A 171 -9.00 16.44 10.18
CA GLY A 171 -10.19 15.63 10.43
C GLY A 171 -11.44 16.49 10.66
N ASP A 172 -11.32 17.50 11.50
CA ASP A 172 -12.39 18.45 11.77
C ASP A 172 -12.72 19.28 10.53
N LEU A 173 -11.70 19.80 9.83
CA LEU A 173 -11.87 20.62 8.63
C LEU A 173 -12.58 19.88 7.48
N HIS A 174 -12.27 18.62 7.27
CA HIS A 174 -12.79 17.77 6.19
C HIS A 174 -13.90 16.82 6.64
N ASN A 175 -14.35 16.94 7.90
CA ASN A 175 -15.42 16.15 8.50
C ASN A 175 -15.24 14.63 8.31
N PHE A 176 -14.03 14.13 8.47
CA PHE A 176 -13.79 12.70 8.59
C PHE A 176 -13.56 12.33 10.05
N ILE A 177 -14.06 11.17 10.46
CA ILE A 177 -13.98 10.73 11.85
C ILE A 177 -12.49 10.59 12.24
N GLY A 178 -12.08 11.47 13.17
CA GLY A 178 -10.74 11.48 13.75
C GLY A 178 -10.49 10.24 14.62
N GLY A 179 -9.27 10.12 15.13
CA GLY A 179 -8.87 9.14 16.14
C GLY A 179 -7.86 8.14 15.64
N VAL A 180 -7.99 7.57 14.45
CA VAL A 180 -6.96 6.68 13.87
C VAL A 180 -6.38 7.31 12.62
N TYR A 181 -5.09 7.61 12.65
CA TYR A 181 -4.39 8.12 11.48
C TYR A 181 -4.48 7.12 10.30
N ARG A 182 -4.84 7.62 9.11
CA ARG A 182 -4.84 6.87 7.85
C ARG A 182 -3.88 7.52 6.86
N ASN A 183 -2.94 6.72 6.34
CA ASN A 183 -2.00 7.19 5.31
C ASN A 183 -2.73 7.70 4.06
N ASP A 184 -3.80 7.02 3.64
CA ASP A 184 -4.62 7.39 2.48
C ASP A 184 -5.20 8.80 2.61
N TYR A 185 -5.77 9.12 3.78
CA TYR A 185 -6.39 10.43 4.04
C TYR A 185 -5.32 11.53 4.09
N ALA A 186 -4.22 11.28 4.79
CA ALA A 186 -3.13 12.24 4.87
C ALA A 186 -2.47 12.48 3.50
N LEU A 187 -2.31 11.44 2.68
CA LEU A 187 -1.80 11.54 1.31
C LEU A 187 -2.76 12.35 0.42
N THR A 188 -4.07 12.07 0.51
CA THR A 188 -5.10 12.81 -0.22
C THR A 188 -4.98 14.31 0.03
N LEU A 189 -4.90 14.69 1.31
CA LEU A 189 -4.78 16.09 1.69
C LEU A 189 -3.45 16.71 1.27
N ALA A 190 -2.34 15.99 1.48
CA ALA A 190 -1.01 16.48 1.14
C ALA A 190 -0.89 16.80 -0.36
N LEU A 191 -1.33 15.89 -1.21
CA LEU A 191 -1.27 16.07 -2.67
C LEU A 191 -2.19 17.23 -3.11
N ARG A 192 -3.40 17.31 -2.57
CA ARG A 192 -4.34 18.41 -2.85
C ARG A 192 -3.80 19.76 -2.42
N ILE A 193 -3.21 19.87 -1.21
CA ILE A 193 -2.63 21.12 -0.71
C ILE A 193 -1.49 21.59 -1.62
N VAL A 194 -0.57 20.70 -1.97
CA VAL A 194 0.59 21.04 -2.83
C VAL A 194 0.13 21.49 -4.22
N ASN A 195 -0.96 20.94 -4.73
CA ASN A 195 -1.49 21.22 -6.06
C ASN A 195 -2.55 22.34 -6.09
N GLY A 196 -2.76 23.09 -5.01
CA GLY A 196 -3.80 24.11 -4.96
C GLY A 196 -5.22 23.55 -5.01
N HIS A 197 -5.45 22.45 -4.29
CA HIS A 197 -6.75 21.75 -4.13
C HIS A 197 -7.26 21.02 -5.39
N THR A 198 -6.39 20.76 -6.35
CA THR A 198 -6.70 19.97 -7.56
C THR A 198 -5.86 18.70 -7.65
N LEU A 199 -6.04 17.91 -8.69
CA LEU A 199 -5.15 16.81 -9.09
C LEU A 199 -4.60 17.14 -10.48
N LEU A 200 -3.33 16.87 -10.70
CA LEU A 200 -2.70 16.99 -12.01
C LEU A 200 -2.86 15.66 -12.77
N PRO A 201 -2.89 15.69 -14.11
CA PRO A 201 -3.09 14.47 -14.91
C PRO A 201 -2.10 13.34 -14.61
N GLY A 202 -0.83 13.67 -14.30
CA GLY A 202 0.21 12.69 -13.98
C GLY A 202 0.19 12.18 -12.54
N ASP A 203 -0.71 12.69 -11.68
CA ASP A 203 -0.79 12.29 -10.26
C ASP A 203 -1.56 10.98 -10.06
N ILE A 204 -2.33 10.56 -11.05
CA ILE A 204 -3.23 9.41 -10.95
C ILE A 204 -2.76 8.26 -11.83
N ILE A 205 -2.65 7.10 -11.23
CA ILE A 205 -2.41 5.83 -11.92
C ILE A 205 -3.68 5.46 -12.69
N PRO A 206 -3.64 5.34 -14.05
CA PRO A 206 -4.85 5.23 -14.88
C PRO A 206 -5.48 3.83 -14.92
N TRP A 207 -5.30 3.04 -13.87
CA TRP A 207 -6.00 1.77 -13.68
C TRP A 207 -6.36 1.59 -12.21
N ASN A 208 -7.35 0.74 -11.95
CA ASN A 208 -7.85 0.53 -10.61
C ASN A 208 -6.84 -0.21 -9.73
N LEU A 209 -6.74 0.20 -8.47
CA LEU A 209 -6.14 -0.60 -7.43
C LEU A 209 -7.09 -1.74 -7.06
N ILE A 210 -6.67 -2.97 -7.24
CA ILE A 210 -7.48 -4.13 -6.92
C ILE A 210 -7.32 -4.49 -5.45
N HIS A 211 -8.44 -4.59 -4.74
CA HIS A 211 -8.49 -4.99 -3.35
C HIS A 211 -9.17 -6.34 -3.16
N VAL A 212 -8.57 -7.16 -2.30
CA VAL A 212 -9.19 -8.30 -1.67
C VAL A 212 -9.58 -7.90 -0.25
N GLY A 213 -10.88 -7.88 0.02
CA GLY A 213 -11.45 -7.39 1.27
C GLY A 213 -11.07 -8.23 2.50
N LYS A 214 -11.31 -7.68 3.71
CA LYS A 214 -10.97 -8.34 4.98
C LYS A 214 -11.68 -9.69 5.19
N ASN A 215 -12.88 -9.85 4.66
CA ASN A 215 -13.70 -11.08 4.83
C ASN A 215 -13.59 -12.02 3.62
N THR A 216 -12.60 -11.82 2.78
CA THR A 216 -12.41 -12.57 1.54
C THR A 216 -11.30 -13.59 1.74
N GLN A 217 -11.49 -14.80 1.23
CA GLN A 217 -10.47 -15.85 1.23
C GLN A 217 -9.75 -15.85 -0.13
N VAL A 218 -8.45 -16.12 -0.13
CA VAL A 218 -7.64 -16.22 -1.34
C VAL A 218 -6.87 -17.53 -1.30
N TYR A 219 -6.96 -18.30 -2.36
CA TYR A 219 -6.30 -19.58 -2.52
C TYR A 219 -5.35 -19.53 -3.72
N ALA A 220 -4.10 -19.91 -3.53
CA ALA A 220 -3.18 -20.13 -4.64
C ALA A 220 -3.62 -21.37 -5.42
N ASN A 221 -3.84 -21.24 -6.73
CA ASN A 221 -4.28 -22.36 -7.55
C ASN A 221 -3.17 -23.37 -7.83
N THR A 222 -1.93 -22.99 -7.63
CA THR A 222 -0.75 -23.87 -7.75
C THR A 222 0.22 -23.65 -6.62
N LYS A 223 0.98 -24.67 -6.29
CA LYS A 223 2.11 -24.60 -5.33
C LYS A 223 3.43 -24.18 -5.97
N LYS A 224 3.39 -23.67 -7.21
CA LYS A 224 4.62 -23.21 -7.89
C LYS A 224 5.13 -21.93 -7.24
N PRO A 225 6.44 -21.77 -7.13
CA PRO A 225 7.04 -20.49 -6.79
C PRO A 225 6.50 -19.38 -7.73
N PHE A 226 6.23 -18.21 -7.19
CA PHE A 226 5.71 -17.07 -7.97
C PHE A 226 4.42 -17.37 -8.75
N ASN A 227 3.51 -18.13 -8.10
CA ASN A 227 2.17 -18.34 -8.64
C ASN A 227 1.48 -16.99 -8.91
N THR A 228 0.79 -16.86 -10.04
CA THR A 228 0.04 -15.67 -10.45
C THR A 228 -1.45 -15.92 -10.61
N GLU A 229 -1.89 -17.15 -10.34
CA GLU A 229 -3.29 -17.55 -10.48
C GLU A 229 -3.89 -17.91 -9.14
N TYR A 230 -4.95 -17.19 -8.77
CA TYR A 230 -5.61 -17.32 -7.48
C TYR A 230 -7.10 -17.45 -7.62
N THR A 231 -7.71 -18.25 -6.76
CA THR A 231 -9.17 -18.28 -6.57
C THR A 231 -9.51 -17.43 -5.34
N VAL A 232 -10.35 -16.43 -5.55
CA VAL A 232 -10.85 -15.54 -4.51
C VAL A 232 -12.27 -15.96 -4.18
N MET A 233 -12.53 -16.25 -2.91
CA MET A 233 -13.85 -16.62 -2.39
C MET A 233 -14.39 -15.54 -1.48
N PHE A 234 -15.63 -15.13 -1.68
CA PHE A 234 -16.31 -14.15 -0.85
C PHE A 234 -17.77 -14.50 -0.64
N ASP A 235 -18.36 -13.95 0.41
CA ASP A 235 -19.77 -14.12 0.70
C ASP A 235 -20.57 -13.05 -0.04
N HIS A 236 -21.51 -13.48 -0.87
CA HIS A 236 -22.45 -12.60 -1.56
C HIS A 236 -23.84 -12.73 -0.94
N TRP A 237 -24.43 -11.59 -0.56
CA TRP A 237 -25.80 -11.52 -0.06
C TRP A 237 -26.79 -11.44 -1.23
N ASN A 238 -27.57 -12.48 -1.43
CA ASN A 238 -28.58 -12.51 -2.48
C ASN A 238 -29.93 -13.01 -1.93
N ARG A 239 -30.95 -12.17 -2.01
CA ARG A 239 -32.35 -12.48 -1.63
C ARG A 239 -32.48 -13.11 -0.23
N GLY A 240 -31.83 -12.53 0.77
CA GLY A 240 -31.91 -13.00 2.16
C GLY A 240 -31.07 -14.23 2.48
N LYS A 241 -30.21 -14.67 1.56
CA LYS A 241 -29.28 -15.79 1.76
C LYS A 241 -27.84 -15.38 1.43
N ILE A 242 -26.90 -15.86 2.24
CA ILE A 242 -25.47 -15.76 1.93
C ILE A 242 -25.12 -16.92 0.99
N ARG A 243 -24.50 -16.60 -0.14
CA ARG A 243 -23.90 -17.55 -1.07
C ARG A 243 -22.42 -17.29 -1.17
N LYS A 244 -21.62 -18.36 -1.25
CA LYS A 244 -20.19 -18.24 -1.58
C LYS A 244 -20.03 -18.10 -3.08
N GLU A 245 -19.33 -17.06 -3.48
CA GLU A 245 -18.96 -16.82 -4.87
C GLU A 245 -17.46 -16.93 -5.02
N TYR A 246 -17.02 -17.30 -6.23
CA TYR A 246 -15.63 -17.56 -6.55
C TYR A 246 -15.26 -16.82 -7.82
N ILE A 247 -14.12 -16.12 -7.77
CA ILE A 247 -13.53 -15.45 -8.93
C ILE A 247 -12.09 -15.94 -9.08
N THR A 248 -11.69 -16.33 -10.27
CA THR A 248 -10.30 -16.60 -10.58
C THR A 248 -9.65 -15.33 -11.11
N ILE A 249 -8.53 -14.93 -10.50
CA ILE A 249 -7.68 -13.85 -10.98
C ILE A 249 -6.34 -14.43 -11.44
N LYS A 250 -5.81 -13.89 -12.54
CA LYS A 250 -4.56 -14.34 -13.13
C LYS A 250 -3.74 -13.15 -13.62
N ASP A 251 -2.42 -13.22 -13.41
CA ASP A 251 -1.46 -12.19 -13.84
C ASP A 251 -1.89 -10.78 -13.45
N CYS A 252 -2.47 -10.63 -12.26
CA CYS A 252 -3.06 -9.40 -11.75
C CYS A 252 -2.47 -9.05 -10.40
N ASP A 253 -2.01 -7.82 -10.26
CA ASP A 253 -1.53 -7.27 -8.99
C ASP A 253 -2.73 -6.89 -8.11
N PHE A 254 -2.67 -7.18 -6.81
CA PHE A 254 -3.75 -6.86 -5.87
C PHE A 254 -3.27 -6.66 -4.44
N HIS A 255 -4.00 -5.87 -3.68
CA HIS A 255 -3.75 -5.64 -2.26
C HIS A 255 -4.59 -6.59 -1.40
N VAL A 256 -3.96 -7.32 -0.49
CA VAL A 256 -4.63 -8.27 0.40
C VAL A 256 -4.89 -7.61 1.76
N MET A 257 -6.12 -7.12 1.96
CA MET A 257 -6.50 -6.49 3.24
C MET A 257 -6.63 -7.49 4.39
N ASN A 258 -6.91 -8.77 4.09
CA ASN A 258 -6.95 -9.86 5.06
C ASN A 258 -5.53 -10.38 5.34
N LYS A 259 -4.95 -9.93 6.46
CA LYS A 259 -3.58 -10.30 6.83
C LYS A 259 -3.42 -11.77 7.19
N ASP A 260 -4.45 -12.40 7.76
CA ASP A 260 -4.42 -13.83 8.11
C ASP A 260 -4.28 -14.65 6.83
N ILE A 261 -5.02 -14.30 5.78
CA ILE A 261 -4.93 -14.93 4.46
C ILE A 261 -3.58 -14.64 3.78
N PHE A 262 -3.04 -13.44 3.92
CA PHE A 262 -1.72 -13.15 3.36
C PHE A 262 -0.64 -14.03 4.00
N VAL A 263 -0.72 -14.25 5.33
CA VAL A 263 0.18 -15.16 6.06
C VAL A 263 0.02 -16.60 5.56
N GLU A 264 -1.21 -17.06 5.30
CA GLU A 264 -1.45 -18.38 4.71
C GLU A 264 -0.81 -18.53 3.33
N LEU A 265 -0.92 -17.49 2.48
CA LEU A 265 -0.29 -17.47 1.14
C LEU A 265 1.25 -17.51 1.19
N ILE A 266 1.85 -16.93 2.23
CA ILE A 266 3.31 -16.97 2.41
C ILE A 266 3.79 -18.38 2.79
N ASN A 267 3.00 -19.10 3.59
CA ASN A 267 3.39 -20.37 4.20
C ASN A 267 3.00 -21.61 3.37
N GLY A 268 2.12 -21.46 2.38
CA GLY A 268 1.64 -22.54 1.51
C GLY A 268 2.48 -22.73 0.25
#